data_684e9c309e5449dd639f5c4354766ffc
#
_entry.id   684e9c309e5449dd639f5c4354766ffc
#
_cell.length_a   1.000
_cell.length_b   1.000
_cell.length_c   1.000
_cell.angle_alpha   90.00
_cell.angle_beta   90.00
_cell.angle_gamma   90.00
#
_symmetry.space_group_name_H-M   'P 1'
#
loop_
_entity.id
_entity.type
_entity.pdbx_description
1 polymer ?
#
loop_
_entity_poly.entity_id
_entity_poly.type
_entity_poly.pdbx_seq_one_letter_code
_entity_poly.pdbx_strand_id
1 'polypeptide(L)'
;MNESIQYANISSVASLLKSKEISPVELTEFMLNRIESVDAGLNSYAYVCADLAIGAALKAEQEIVAGNYKGPLHGVPIAVKDLFYTKNVPTSGGLKVRRNFVPDFNATVVDKLLDAGAILLGKLNLTEGALSGYNPDFDIPINPWGSDLWAGVSSSGSGVATAAGLCFASLGTDTGGSIRYPSMANGTVGLKPTYGRVSRYGVMELAASLDHIGPMTRSVKDAAIVFDAIAGPDKKDSTSFKQEIPNIIPQLNNDIANLKLGIDESYFKQGTDPGLVGAIESAISDFERLGAKTVKVSMPDSDPMELRNLWLPITGYEAAKAHAQSFPERAD
;
A
#
# COMPACT_ATOMS: atom_id res chain seq x y z
N MET A 1 -7.66 18.35 18.90
CA MET A 1 -7.51 17.94 17.49
C MET A 1 -8.91 17.78 16.88
N ASN A 2 -9.12 18.13 15.59
CA ASN A 2 -10.43 17.95 14.95
C ASN A 2 -10.76 16.44 14.89
N GLU A 3 -11.97 16.04 15.28
CA GLU A 3 -12.42 14.63 15.34
C GLU A 3 -12.35 13.87 14.00
N SER A 4 -12.11 14.57 12.89
CA SER A 4 -12.02 13.97 11.55
C SER A 4 -10.60 14.02 10.94
N ILE A 5 -9.57 14.43 11.68
CA ILE A 5 -8.21 14.59 11.15
C ILE A 5 -7.65 13.29 10.57
N GLN A 6 -8.00 12.12 11.12
CA GLN A 6 -7.57 10.81 10.64
C GLN A 6 -7.99 10.52 9.19
N TYR A 7 -8.95 11.25 8.66
CA TYR A 7 -9.43 11.13 7.28
C TYR A 7 -8.94 12.27 6.37
N ALA A 8 -8.19 13.23 6.92
CA ALA A 8 -7.61 14.30 6.12
C ALA A 8 -6.57 13.76 5.12
N ASN A 9 -6.36 14.50 4.03
CA ASN A 9 -5.31 14.18 3.07
C ASN A 9 -3.93 14.50 3.66
N ILE A 10 -2.91 13.77 3.24
CA ILE A 10 -1.50 14.00 3.66
C ILE A 10 -1.10 15.45 3.44
N SER A 11 -1.46 16.05 2.29
CA SER A 11 -1.11 17.45 2.01
C SER A 11 -1.71 18.45 3.01
N SER A 12 -2.91 18.19 3.51
CA SER A 12 -3.55 19.05 4.53
C SER A 12 -2.87 18.88 5.89
N VAL A 13 -2.63 17.64 6.30
CA VAL A 13 -1.91 17.33 7.55
C VAL A 13 -0.49 17.89 7.52
N ALA A 14 0.22 17.72 6.41
CA ALA A 14 1.56 18.25 6.19
C ALA A 14 1.61 19.77 6.35
N SER A 15 0.57 20.49 5.90
CA SER A 15 0.47 21.94 6.09
C SER A 15 0.32 22.30 7.56
N LEU A 16 -0.53 21.61 8.31
CA LEU A 16 -0.72 21.83 9.75
C LEU A 16 0.53 21.51 10.57
N LEU A 17 1.25 20.43 10.22
CA LEU A 17 2.54 20.09 10.84
C LEU A 17 3.61 21.13 10.54
N LYS A 18 3.71 21.57 9.27
CA LYS A 18 4.67 22.60 8.85
C LYS A 18 4.41 23.96 9.50
N SER A 19 3.14 24.35 9.65
CA SER A 19 2.76 25.61 10.34
C SER A 19 2.82 25.50 11.87
N LYS A 20 3.06 24.28 12.40
CA LYS A 20 3.09 23.99 13.85
C LYS A 20 1.72 24.16 14.53
N GLU A 21 0.64 24.09 13.76
CA GLU A 21 -0.73 24.10 14.29
C GLU A 21 -1.07 22.78 15.00
N ILE A 22 -0.42 21.69 14.58
CA ILE A 22 -0.43 20.40 15.26
C ILE A 22 1.01 19.90 15.42
N SER A 23 1.25 19.14 16.49
CA SER A 23 2.54 18.48 16.72
C SER A 23 2.56 17.08 16.08
N PRO A 24 3.71 16.61 15.51
CA PRO A 24 3.89 15.21 15.16
C PRO A 24 3.63 14.25 16.32
N VAL A 25 3.98 14.65 17.55
CA VAL A 25 3.76 13.84 18.75
C VAL A 25 2.28 13.70 19.04
N GLU A 26 1.54 14.82 19.13
CA GLU A 26 0.08 14.81 19.35
C GLU A 26 -0.66 14.00 18.27
N LEU A 27 -0.25 14.14 17.01
CA LEU A 27 -0.86 13.41 15.92
C LEU A 27 -0.58 11.90 16.02
N THR A 28 0.64 11.53 16.39
CA THR A 28 1.03 10.11 16.53
C THR A 28 0.32 9.46 17.72
N GLU A 29 0.25 10.14 18.85
CA GLU A 29 -0.51 9.68 20.03
C GLU A 29 -1.99 9.50 19.71
N PHE A 30 -2.59 10.48 19.02
CA PHE A 30 -3.97 10.37 18.54
C PHE A 30 -4.19 9.14 17.67
N MET A 31 -3.28 8.86 16.72
CA MET A 31 -3.39 7.71 15.84
C MET A 31 -3.17 6.39 16.57
N LEU A 32 -2.24 6.30 17.50
CA LEU A 32 -2.02 5.11 18.34
C LEU A 32 -3.24 4.80 19.23
N ASN A 33 -3.81 5.80 19.89
CA ASN A 33 -5.04 5.65 20.68
C ASN A 33 -6.22 5.21 19.82
N ARG A 34 -6.29 5.72 18.58
CA ARG A 34 -7.31 5.28 17.61
C ARG A 34 -7.12 3.83 17.18
N ILE A 35 -5.88 3.40 16.94
CA ILE A 35 -5.58 1.98 16.63
C ILE A 35 -6.04 1.11 17.79
N GLU A 36 -5.68 1.44 19.02
CA GLU A 36 -6.08 0.69 20.23
C GLU A 36 -7.61 0.57 20.35
N SER A 37 -8.34 1.65 20.09
CA SER A 37 -9.79 1.68 20.25
C SER A 37 -10.58 1.04 19.10
N VAL A 38 -10.05 1.05 17.87
CA VAL A 38 -10.80 0.66 16.65
C VAL A 38 -10.31 -0.65 16.06
N ASP A 39 -8.99 -0.89 16.07
CA ASP A 39 -8.40 -2.03 15.34
C ASP A 39 -8.71 -3.40 15.96
N ALA A 40 -9.07 -3.45 17.25
CA ALA A 40 -9.54 -4.67 17.91
C ALA A 40 -10.78 -5.30 17.21
N GLY A 41 -11.58 -4.49 16.51
CA GLY A 41 -12.71 -4.94 15.70
C GLY A 41 -12.38 -5.13 14.21
N LEU A 42 -11.18 -4.76 13.76
CA LEU A 42 -10.79 -4.77 12.35
C LEU A 42 -9.60 -5.68 12.05
N ASN A 43 -8.77 -5.98 13.03
CA ASN A 43 -7.59 -6.86 12.91
C ASN A 43 -6.63 -6.44 11.80
N SER A 44 -6.50 -5.14 11.53
CA SER A 44 -5.66 -4.66 10.43
C SER A 44 -4.17 -4.64 10.76
N TYR A 45 -3.80 -4.50 12.04
CA TYR A 45 -2.41 -4.51 12.49
C TYR A 45 -1.98 -5.89 12.98
N ALA A 46 -0.85 -6.37 12.44
CA ALA A 46 -0.11 -7.53 12.96
C ALA A 46 0.79 -7.14 14.13
N TYR A 47 1.32 -5.91 14.11
CA TYR A 47 2.19 -5.37 15.15
C TYR A 47 2.14 -3.85 15.16
N VAL A 48 1.95 -3.25 16.33
CA VAL A 48 1.98 -1.80 16.54
C VAL A 48 3.34 -1.39 17.13
N CYS A 49 4.00 -0.42 16.51
CA CYS A 49 5.34 0.06 16.85
C CYS A 49 5.29 1.32 17.75
N ALA A 50 4.49 1.32 18.84
CA ALA A 50 4.20 2.52 19.62
C ALA A 50 5.46 3.29 20.04
N ASP A 51 6.42 2.64 20.71
CA ASP A 51 7.64 3.30 21.20
C ASP A 51 8.50 3.89 20.07
N LEU A 52 8.64 3.14 18.96
CA LEU A 52 9.37 3.62 17.79
C LEU A 52 8.66 4.81 17.12
N ALA A 53 7.32 4.75 17.05
CA ALA A 53 6.51 5.83 16.47
C ALA A 53 6.62 7.12 17.30
N ILE A 54 6.51 7.03 18.63
CA ILE A 54 6.66 8.19 19.52
C ILE A 54 8.08 8.75 19.44
N GLY A 55 9.12 7.90 19.44
CA GLY A 55 10.51 8.34 19.30
C GLY A 55 10.75 9.07 17.96
N ALA A 56 10.17 8.57 16.86
CA ALA A 56 10.25 9.23 15.56
C ALA A 56 9.46 10.54 15.53
N ALA A 57 8.30 10.59 16.20
CA ALA A 57 7.48 11.81 16.31
C ALA A 57 8.19 12.92 17.05
N LEU A 58 8.82 12.62 18.19
CA LEU A 58 9.63 13.58 18.96
C LEU A 58 10.78 14.14 18.12
N LYS A 59 11.45 13.28 17.34
CA LYS A 59 12.51 13.71 16.43
C LYS A 59 11.96 14.63 15.33
N ALA A 60 10.85 14.24 14.70
CA ALA A 60 10.21 15.03 13.64
C ALA A 60 9.77 16.41 14.16
N GLU A 61 9.22 16.48 15.37
CA GLU A 61 8.83 17.74 16.02
C GLU A 61 10.04 18.65 16.21
N GLN A 62 11.15 18.13 16.76
CA GLN A 62 12.39 18.90 16.96
C GLN A 62 12.92 19.43 15.62
N GLU A 63 12.95 18.61 14.58
CA GLU A 63 13.40 18.98 13.24
C GLU A 63 12.51 20.08 12.64
N ILE A 64 11.18 19.96 12.74
CA ILE A 64 10.21 20.95 12.22
C ILE A 64 10.30 22.27 12.99
N VAL A 65 10.43 22.20 14.33
CA VAL A 65 10.59 23.40 15.17
C VAL A 65 11.88 24.14 14.82
N ALA A 66 12.96 23.41 14.55
CA ALA A 66 14.25 23.97 14.11
C ALA A 66 14.25 24.48 12.66
N GLY A 67 13.15 24.35 11.90
CA GLY A 67 13.05 24.78 10.50
C GLY A 67 13.53 23.74 9.47
N ASN A 68 13.93 22.55 9.89
CA ASN A 68 14.44 21.47 9.04
C ASN A 68 13.29 20.59 8.50
N TYR A 69 12.31 21.21 7.86
CA TYR A 69 11.17 20.49 7.30
C TYR A 69 11.55 19.73 6.01
N LYS A 70 11.38 18.40 6.01
CA LYS A 70 11.84 17.51 4.93
C LYS A 70 10.87 17.40 3.74
N GLY A 71 9.59 17.70 3.94
CA GLY A 71 8.58 17.55 2.90
C GLY A 71 7.24 17.00 3.40
N PRO A 72 6.32 16.64 2.48
CA PRO A 72 4.93 16.37 2.83
C PRO A 72 4.71 15.12 3.71
N LEU A 73 5.70 14.23 3.83
CA LEU A 73 5.62 13.07 4.73
C LEU A 73 6.24 13.33 6.11
N HIS A 74 6.89 14.49 6.33
CA HIS A 74 7.57 14.77 7.58
C HIS A 74 6.59 14.90 8.75
N GLY A 75 6.65 13.95 9.68
CA GLY A 75 5.75 13.86 10.83
C GLY A 75 4.42 13.16 10.55
N VAL A 76 4.23 12.57 9.35
CA VAL A 76 2.98 11.92 8.96
C VAL A 76 2.97 10.44 9.36
N PRO A 77 1.97 9.96 10.13
CA PRO A 77 1.84 8.55 10.52
C PRO A 77 1.41 7.64 9.35
N ILE A 78 2.22 6.62 9.10
CA ILE A 78 2.01 5.61 8.05
C ILE A 78 2.15 4.20 8.60
N ALA A 79 1.77 3.18 7.80
CA ALA A 79 1.99 1.78 8.14
C ALA A 79 2.44 0.98 6.91
N VAL A 80 3.00 -0.22 7.11
CA VAL A 80 3.46 -1.07 6.02
C VAL A 80 2.99 -2.51 6.23
N LYS A 81 2.66 -3.20 5.14
CA LYS A 81 2.32 -4.63 5.15
C LYS A 81 3.41 -5.44 5.84
N ASP A 82 3.03 -6.48 6.59
CA ASP A 82 3.97 -7.24 7.43
C ASP A 82 4.91 -8.19 6.67
N LEU A 83 5.31 -7.81 5.49
CA LEU A 83 6.40 -8.46 4.73
C LEU A 83 7.54 -7.50 4.37
N PHE A 84 7.40 -6.21 4.70
CA PHE A 84 8.48 -5.24 4.57
C PHE A 84 9.42 -5.38 5.78
N TYR A 85 10.67 -5.76 5.57
CA TYR A 85 11.67 -5.83 6.63
C TYR A 85 11.83 -4.47 7.27
N THR A 86 11.66 -4.46 8.57
CA THR A 86 11.75 -3.26 9.41
C THR A 86 12.70 -3.60 10.55
N LYS A 87 13.82 -2.93 10.60
CA LYS A 87 14.88 -3.21 11.57
C LYS A 87 14.34 -3.20 13.01
N ASN A 88 14.64 -4.25 13.75
CA ASN A 88 14.21 -4.46 15.13
C ASN A 88 12.68 -4.55 15.34
N VAL A 89 11.90 -4.78 14.27
CA VAL A 89 10.45 -4.97 14.34
C VAL A 89 10.09 -6.35 13.81
N PRO A 90 9.27 -7.15 14.51
CA PRO A 90 8.80 -8.43 14.02
C PRO A 90 8.22 -8.33 12.60
N THR A 91 8.56 -9.28 11.73
CA THR A 91 8.10 -9.32 10.35
C THR A 91 7.81 -10.76 9.97
N SER A 92 6.56 -11.17 10.15
CA SER A 92 6.14 -12.58 9.99
C SER A 92 5.78 -12.95 8.55
N GLY A 93 5.25 -12.00 7.77
CA GLY A 93 4.68 -12.29 6.46
C GLY A 93 3.41 -13.15 6.53
N GLY A 94 2.71 -13.18 7.68
CA GLY A 94 1.58 -14.07 7.91
C GLY A 94 1.96 -15.55 8.01
N LEU A 95 3.25 -15.87 8.19
CA LEU A 95 3.82 -17.21 8.26
C LEU A 95 4.13 -17.58 9.72
N LYS A 96 3.55 -18.68 10.22
CA LYS A 96 3.82 -19.20 11.56
C LYS A 96 5.30 -19.45 11.80
N VAL A 97 5.99 -20.01 10.83
CA VAL A 97 7.43 -20.31 10.87
C VAL A 97 8.29 -19.05 11.06
N ARG A 98 7.78 -17.87 10.73
CA ARG A 98 8.46 -16.57 10.85
C ARG A 98 7.86 -15.66 11.92
N ARG A 99 6.94 -16.11 12.75
CA ARG A 99 6.25 -15.28 13.75
C ARG A 99 7.20 -14.43 14.60
N ASN A 100 8.37 -14.97 14.96
CA ASN A 100 9.37 -14.31 15.80
C ASN A 100 10.58 -13.79 15.00
N PHE A 101 10.46 -13.72 13.67
CA PHE A 101 11.56 -13.20 12.86
C PHE A 101 11.65 -11.68 12.99
N VAL A 102 12.81 -11.20 13.41
CA VAL A 102 13.12 -9.77 13.55
C VAL A 102 14.30 -9.45 12.65
N PRO A 103 14.12 -8.68 11.57
CA PRO A 103 15.22 -8.29 10.69
C PRO A 103 16.16 -7.29 11.37
N ASP A 104 17.45 -7.34 11.00
CA ASP A 104 18.50 -6.43 11.45
C ASP A 104 18.73 -5.23 10.52
N PHE A 105 17.94 -5.14 9.42
CA PHE A 105 17.97 -4.07 8.44
C PHE A 105 16.54 -3.71 7.95
N ASN A 106 16.42 -2.54 7.34
CA ASN A 106 15.18 -2.10 6.69
C ASN A 106 15.14 -2.47 5.21
N ALA A 107 13.94 -2.73 4.70
CA ALA A 107 13.68 -2.65 3.27
C ALA A 107 13.99 -1.23 2.76
N THR A 108 14.50 -1.12 1.52
CA THR A 108 14.83 0.18 0.93
C THR A 108 13.66 1.17 0.97
N VAL A 109 12.43 0.71 0.73
CA VAL A 109 11.23 1.57 0.78
C VAL A 109 10.92 2.06 2.19
N VAL A 110 11.24 1.25 3.22
CA VAL A 110 11.10 1.67 4.62
C VAL A 110 12.13 2.75 4.95
N ASP A 111 13.41 2.55 4.57
CA ASP A 111 14.43 3.60 4.74
C ASP A 111 14.01 4.90 4.07
N LYS A 112 13.57 4.85 2.81
CA LYS A 112 13.12 6.04 2.06
C LYS A 112 11.96 6.78 2.74
N LEU A 113 10.99 6.06 3.30
CA LEU A 113 9.88 6.67 4.04
C LEU A 113 10.36 7.34 5.34
N LEU A 114 11.25 6.67 6.10
CA LEU A 114 11.83 7.22 7.33
C LEU A 114 12.73 8.43 7.04
N ASP A 115 13.50 8.40 5.95
CA ASP A 115 14.34 9.52 5.50
C ASP A 115 13.49 10.73 5.09
N ALA A 116 12.31 10.50 4.48
CA ALA A 116 11.30 11.52 4.22
C ALA A 116 10.62 12.07 5.50
N GLY A 117 10.92 11.48 6.66
CA GLY A 117 10.41 11.87 7.96
C GLY A 117 9.04 11.27 8.32
N ALA A 118 8.56 10.28 7.58
CA ALA A 118 7.34 9.57 7.91
C ALA A 118 7.47 8.80 9.24
N ILE A 119 6.37 8.66 9.97
CA ILE A 119 6.32 7.95 11.25
C ILE A 119 5.67 6.59 11.04
N LEU A 120 6.42 5.52 11.26
CA LEU A 120 5.91 4.16 11.12
C LEU A 120 5.12 3.75 12.36
N LEU A 121 3.78 3.60 12.21
CA LEU A 121 2.89 3.16 13.28
C LEU A 121 2.97 1.65 13.52
N GLY A 122 3.23 0.85 12.47
CA GLY A 122 3.26 -0.60 12.62
C GLY A 122 3.25 -1.39 11.32
N LYS A 123 3.05 -2.69 11.50
CA LYS A 123 3.02 -3.74 10.48
C LYS A 123 1.57 -4.20 10.31
N LEU A 124 1.13 -4.35 9.06
CA LEU A 124 -0.26 -4.63 8.71
C LEU A 124 -0.45 -6.08 8.26
N ASN A 125 -1.51 -6.69 8.74
CA ASN A 125 -1.88 -8.07 8.46
C ASN A 125 -2.06 -8.35 6.96
N LEU A 126 -1.83 -9.59 6.59
CA LEU A 126 -1.88 -10.06 5.22
C LEU A 126 -2.24 -11.56 5.17
N THR A 127 -2.55 -12.06 3.99
CA THR A 127 -2.64 -13.50 3.73
C THR A 127 -1.27 -14.16 3.84
N GLU A 128 -1.24 -15.44 4.18
CA GLU A 128 -0.02 -16.21 4.40
C GLU A 128 0.94 -16.12 3.21
N GLY A 129 2.19 -15.66 3.45
CA GLY A 129 3.19 -15.49 2.41
C GLY A 129 2.77 -14.64 1.22
N ALA A 130 1.77 -13.76 1.40
CA ALA A 130 1.14 -12.96 0.34
C ALA A 130 0.38 -13.79 -0.72
N LEU A 131 0.12 -15.07 -0.50
CA LEU A 131 -0.79 -15.91 -1.29
C LEU A 131 -2.27 -15.61 -0.95
N SER A 132 -3.20 -16.46 -1.36
CA SER A 132 -4.64 -16.18 -1.26
C SER A 132 -5.30 -16.58 0.08
N GLY A 133 -4.65 -17.44 0.87
CA GLY A 133 -5.18 -17.94 2.13
C GLY A 133 -4.61 -17.24 3.36
N TYR A 134 -5.30 -17.34 4.49
CA TYR A 134 -4.79 -16.90 5.78
C TYR A 134 -4.30 -18.11 6.58
N ASN A 135 -3.19 -17.97 7.26
CA ASN A 135 -2.78 -18.95 8.26
C ASN A 135 -3.67 -18.80 9.50
N PRO A 136 -4.26 -19.90 10.04
CA PRO A 136 -5.19 -19.83 11.16
C PRO A 136 -4.60 -19.29 12.48
N ASP A 137 -3.30 -19.19 12.56
CA ASP A 137 -2.60 -18.59 13.71
C ASP A 137 -2.53 -17.04 13.68
N PHE A 138 -3.08 -16.41 12.63
CA PHE A 138 -3.10 -14.96 12.47
C PHE A 138 -4.52 -14.44 12.27
N ASP A 139 -4.78 -13.24 12.79
CA ASP A 139 -6.07 -12.61 12.67
C ASP A 139 -6.37 -12.18 11.22
N ILE A 140 -7.63 -12.36 10.81
CA ILE A 140 -8.09 -11.98 9.47
C ILE A 140 -8.62 -10.54 9.52
N PRO A 141 -8.08 -9.63 8.67
CA PRO A 141 -8.61 -8.28 8.56
C PRO A 141 -10.08 -8.25 8.14
N ILE A 142 -10.86 -7.44 8.86
CA ILE A 142 -12.30 -7.27 8.65
C ILE A 142 -12.52 -5.96 7.88
N ASN A 143 -13.35 -6.02 6.83
CA ASN A 143 -13.67 -4.84 6.03
C ASN A 143 -14.44 -3.81 6.88
N PRO A 144 -13.99 -2.53 6.96
CA PRO A 144 -14.62 -1.52 7.82
C PRO A 144 -16.02 -1.09 7.36
N TRP A 145 -16.41 -1.44 6.12
CA TRP A 145 -17.74 -1.15 5.58
C TRP A 145 -18.79 -2.22 5.93
N GLY A 146 -18.36 -3.41 6.34
CA GLY A 146 -19.21 -4.50 6.75
C GLY A 146 -18.43 -5.79 7.00
N SER A 147 -18.73 -6.48 8.08
CA SER A 147 -18.01 -7.72 8.48
C SER A 147 -18.27 -8.90 7.54
N ASP A 148 -19.30 -8.83 6.72
CA ASP A 148 -19.65 -9.79 5.66
C ASP A 148 -19.01 -9.44 4.31
N LEU A 149 -18.35 -8.30 4.21
CA LEU A 149 -17.67 -7.86 2.99
C LEU A 149 -16.23 -8.36 2.95
N TRP A 150 -15.80 -8.71 1.75
CA TRP A 150 -14.41 -9.12 1.52
C TRP A 150 -13.44 -7.94 1.72
N ALA A 151 -12.36 -8.14 2.50
CA ALA A 151 -11.35 -7.11 2.73
C ALA A 151 -10.27 -7.05 1.63
N GLY A 152 -10.37 -7.89 0.62
CA GLY A 152 -9.34 -8.04 -0.42
C GLY A 152 -8.13 -8.85 0.04
N VAL A 153 -7.33 -9.30 -0.90
CA VAL A 153 -6.07 -10.03 -0.69
C VAL A 153 -4.98 -9.48 -1.63
N SER A 154 -3.71 -9.61 -1.27
CA SER A 154 -3.13 -10.11 -0.03
C SER A 154 -2.80 -8.99 0.96
N SER A 155 -2.83 -7.70 0.56
CA SER A 155 -2.57 -6.54 1.43
C SER A 155 -3.85 -6.09 2.15
N SER A 156 -4.59 -7.04 2.73
CA SER A 156 -5.90 -6.80 3.36
C SER A 156 -5.82 -5.81 4.51
N GLY A 157 -4.90 -6.00 5.45
CA GLY A 157 -4.69 -5.07 6.56
C GLY A 157 -4.33 -3.67 6.08
N SER A 158 -3.56 -3.55 4.97
CA SER A 158 -3.23 -2.24 4.38
C SER A 158 -4.47 -1.52 3.85
N GLY A 159 -5.38 -2.25 3.17
CA GLY A 159 -6.65 -1.69 2.70
C GLY A 159 -7.54 -1.26 3.86
N VAL A 160 -7.73 -2.15 4.83
CA VAL A 160 -8.57 -1.92 6.03
C VAL A 160 -8.05 -0.73 6.86
N ALA A 161 -6.76 -0.73 7.25
CA ALA A 161 -6.18 0.34 8.06
C ALA A 161 -6.29 1.71 7.36
N THR A 162 -6.06 1.75 6.04
CA THR A 162 -6.17 3.00 5.26
C THR A 162 -7.61 3.50 5.19
N ALA A 163 -8.58 2.62 4.92
CA ALA A 163 -9.99 2.97 4.84
C ALA A 163 -10.56 3.41 6.19
N ALA A 164 -10.19 2.72 7.28
CA ALA A 164 -10.65 3.02 8.63
C ALA A 164 -9.98 4.26 9.25
N GLY A 165 -9.03 4.90 8.55
CA GLY A 165 -8.29 6.05 9.09
C GLY A 165 -7.38 5.69 10.26
N LEU A 166 -6.74 4.51 10.22
CA LEU A 166 -5.77 4.05 11.20
C LEU A 166 -4.31 4.35 10.76
N CYS A 167 -4.15 4.87 9.56
CA CYS A 167 -2.93 5.48 9.03
C CYS A 167 -3.30 6.46 7.92
N PHE A 168 -2.41 7.40 7.59
CA PHE A 168 -2.63 8.31 6.47
C PHE A 168 -2.31 7.66 5.13
N ALA A 169 -1.37 6.75 5.10
CA ALA A 169 -1.03 5.90 3.96
C ALA A 169 -0.50 4.56 4.44
N SER A 170 -0.65 3.54 3.61
CA SER A 170 0.02 2.26 3.82
C SER A 170 0.78 1.81 2.57
N LEU A 171 1.76 0.92 2.74
CA LEU A 171 2.37 0.20 1.63
C LEU A 171 1.80 -1.22 1.55
N GLY A 172 1.55 -1.64 0.32
CA GLY A 172 1.22 -3.01 -0.04
C GLY A 172 2.15 -3.57 -1.10
N THR A 173 1.96 -4.86 -1.44
CA THR A 173 2.62 -5.53 -2.57
C THR A 173 1.59 -6.09 -3.52
N ASP A 174 1.93 -6.21 -4.80
CA ASP A 174 1.03 -6.67 -5.86
C ASP A 174 1.78 -7.61 -6.82
N THR A 175 1.40 -8.86 -6.81
CA THR A 175 1.92 -9.92 -7.69
C THR A 175 0.88 -10.35 -8.73
N GLY A 176 -0.39 -10.31 -8.35
CA GLY A 176 -1.54 -10.62 -9.20
C GLY A 176 -2.78 -9.77 -8.87
N GLY A 177 -2.63 -8.64 -8.15
CA GLY A 177 -3.73 -7.77 -7.75
C GLY A 177 -3.68 -7.34 -6.28
N SER A 178 -2.64 -7.72 -5.53
CA SER A 178 -2.64 -7.61 -4.05
C SER A 178 -2.49 -6.19 -3.47
N ILE A 179 -2.35 -5.14 -4.26
CA ILE A 179 -2.62 -3.73 -3.93
C ILE A 179 -4.02 -3.35 -4.42
N ARG A 180 -4.33 -3.69 -5.67
CA ARG A 180 -5.54 -3.25 -6.37
C ARG A 180 -6.82 -3.86 -5.79
N TYR A 181 -6.83 -5.16 -5.50
CA TYR A 181 -7.98 -5.85 -4.90
C TYR A 181 -8.35 -5.29 -3.53
N PRO A 182 -7.44 -5.21 -2.54
CA PRO A 182 -7.82 -4.66 -1.25
C PRO A 182 -8.12 -3.16 -1.30
N SER A 183 -7.53 -2.40 -2.23
CA SER A 183 -7.93 -1.01 -2.44
C SER A 183 -9.36 -0.89 -2.96
N MET A 184 -9.73 -1.69 -3.95
CA MET A 184 -11.10 -1.76 -4.47
C MET A 184 -12.09 -2.18 -3.39
N ALA A 185 -11.78 -3.27 -2.66
CA ALA A 185 -12.69 -3.82 -1.64
C ALA A 185 -12.93 -2.87 -0.47
N ASN A 186 -12.00 -1.99 -0.16
CA ASN A 186 -12.09 -1.04 0.96
C ASN A 186 -12.35 0.41 0.51
N GLY A 187 -12.56 0.68 -0.78
CA GLY A 187 -12.84 2.03 -1.29
C GLY A 187 -11.66 2.99 -1.18
N THR A 188 -10.44 2.50 -1.36
CA THR A 188 -9.20 3.29 -1.31
C THR A 188 -8.51 3.37 -2.68
N VAL A 189 -7.50 4.23 -2.79
CA VAL A 189 -6.66 4.35 -3.99
C VAL A 189 -5.44 3.44 -3.84
N GLY A 190 -5.30 2.46 -4.72
CA GLY A 190 -4.13 1.58 -4.79
C GLY A 190 -3.33 1.82 -6.06
N LEU A 191 -2.08 2.23 -5.93
CA LEU A 191 -1.18 2.42 -7.06
C LEU A 191 -0.21 1.25 -7.16
N LYS A 192 -0.39 0.41 -8.21
CA LYS A 192 0.61 -0.55 -8.63
C LYS A 192 1.50 0.09 -9.71
N PRO A 193 2.72 0.47 -9.40
CA PRO A 193 3.61 1.08 -10.40
C PRO A 193 4.08 0.06 -11.44
N THR A 194 4.79 0.54 -12.45
CA THR A 194 5.51 -0.32 -13.40
C THR A 194 6.60 -1.10 -12.67
N TYR A 195 6.83 -2.35 -13.06
CA TYR A 195 7.89 -3.21 -12.50
C TYR A 195 9.25 -2.51 -12.51
N GLY A 196 9.98 -2.61 -11.39
CA GLY A 196 11.29 -1.98 -11.23
C GLY A 196 11.27 -0.47 -10.88
N ARG A 197 10.11 0.18 -10.84
CA ARG A 197 10.03 1.59 -10.44
C ARG A 197 10.24 1.82 -8.95
N VAL A 198 9.95 0.81 -8.13
CA VAL A 198 10.13 0.80 -6.67
C VAL A 198 10.96 -0.41 -6.31
N SER A 199 11.97 -0.22 -5.48
CA SER A 199 12.86 -1.28 -5.02
C SER A 199 12.12 -2.33 -4.21
N ARG A 200 12.42 -3.62 -4.46
CA ARG A 200 11.94 -4.79 -3.72
C ARG A 200 12.96 -5.30 -2.68
N TYR A 201 14.13 -4.65 -2.56
CA TYR A 201 15.13 -5.08 -1.60
C TYR A 201 14.63 -5.01 -0.16
N GLY A 202 14.76 -6.11 0.57
CA GLY A 202 14.29 -6.25 1.95
C GLY A 202 12.77 -6.46 2.08
N VAL A 203 12.12 -6.88 1.00
CA VAL A 203 10.71 -7.27 1.01
C VAL A 203 10.63 -8.78 0.81
N MET A 204 9.85 -9.48 1.63
CA MET A 204 9.66 -10.92 1.47
C MET A 204 8.97 -11.19 0.13
N GLU A 205 9.59 -12.02 -0.69
CA GLU A 205 9.11 -12.33 -2.03
C GLU A 205 7.94 -13.33 -2.01
N LEU A 206 6.97 -13.09 -2.89
CA LEU A 206 6.06 -14.12 -3.35
C LEU A 206 6.53 -14.66 -4.71
N ALA A 207 6.72 -13.75 -5.68
CA ALA A 207 7.22 -14.11 -7.00
C ALA A 207 8.10 -12.97 -7.55
N ALA A 208 9.40 -13.18 -7.55
CA ALA A 208 10.40 -12.17 -7.89
C ALA A 208 10.19 -11.52 -9.26
N SER A 209 9.65 -12.25 -10.23
CA SER A 209 9.38 -11.72 -11.58
C SER A 209 8.09 -10.89 -11.68
N LEU A 210 7.22 -10.95 -10.67
CA LEU A 210 5.88 -10.35 -10.70
C LEU A 210 5.62 -9.36 -9.55
N ASP A 211 6.40 -9.40 -8.48
CA ASP A 211 6.16 -8.58 -7.30
C ASP A 211 6.39 -7.09 -7.56
N HIS A 212 5.43 -6.29 -7.12
CA HIS A 212 5.45 -4.84 -7.14
C HIS A 212 5.20 -4.30 -5.73
N ILE A 213 5.70 -3.11 -5.46
CA ILE A 213 5.44 -2.37 -4.22
C ILE A 213 4.76 -1.06 -4.58
N GLY A 214 3.75 -0.68 -3.82
CA GLY A 214 3.09 0.60 -4.04
C GLY A 214 2.22 1.07 -2.88
N PRO A 215 1.83 2.35 -2.94
CA PRO A 215 1.02 2.98 -1.91
C PRO A 215 -0.45 2.61 -2.01
N MET A 216 -1.10 2.56 -0.86
CA MET A 216 -2.53 2.49 -0.67
C MET A 216 -2.94 3.68 0.20
N THR A 217 -3.84 4.54 -0.31
CA THR A 217 -4.18 5.85 0.27
C THR A 217 -5.65 6.17 0.06
N ARG A 218 -6.14 7.28 0.63
CA ARG A 218 -7.52 7.74 0.41
C ARG A 218 -7.68 8.73 -0.73
N SER A 219 -6.57 9.25 -1.27
CA SER A 219 -6.61 10.16 -2.44
C SER A 219 -5.49 9.88 -3.43
N VAL A 220 -5.71 10.21 -4.71
CA VAL A 220 -4.70 10.09 -5.77
C VAL A 220 -3.47 10.95 -5.48
N LYS A 221 -3.67 12.14 -4.90
CA LYS A 221 -2.57 13.03 -4.54
C LYS A 221 -1.69 12.43 -3.45
N ASP A 222 -2.29 11.78 -2.45
CA ASP A 222 -1.53 11.10 -1.40
C ASP A 222 -0.76 9.88 -1.95
N ALA A 223 -1.37 9.14 -2.90
CA ALA A 223 -0.66 8.07 -3.59
C ALA A 223 0.57 8.58 -4.35
N ALA A 224 0.45 9.73 -5.01
CA ALA A 224 1.57 10.38 -5.69
C ALA A 224 2.68 10.83 -4.71
N ILE A 225 2.31 11.43 -3.57
CA ILE A 225 3.25 11.86 -2.53
C ILE A 225 4.06 10.67 -2.01
N VAL A 226 3.38 9.56 -1.68
CA VAL A 226 4.06 8.37 -1.16
C VAL A 226 4.89 7.71 -2.27
N PHE A 227 4.37 7.62 -3.50
CA PHE A 227 5.11 7.07 -4.63
C PHE A 227 6.40 7.83 -4.92
N ASP A 228 6.35 9.16 -4.98
CA ASP A 228 7.54 10.00 -5.21
C ASP A 228 8.60 9.79 -4.11
N ALA A 229 8.18 9.50 -2.87
CA ALA A 229 9.11 9.22 -1.79
C ALA A 229 9.81 7.85 -1.92
N ILE A 230 9.11 6.81 -2.41
CA ILE A 230 9.64 5.44 -2.44
C ILE A 230 10.24 5.03 -3.79
N ALA A 231 9.88 5.72 -4.87
CA ALA A 231 10.32 5.42 -6.23
C ALA A 231 11.81 5.75 -6.46
N GLY A 232 12.36 5.23 -7.56
CA GLY A 232 13.71 5.52 -8.02
C GLY A 232 14.66 4.33 -7.94
N PRO A 233 15.88 4.51 -8.48
CA PRO A 233 16.87 3.44 -8.60
C PRO A 233 17.36 2.96 -7.24
N ASP A 234 17.67 1.65 -7.17
CA ASP A 234 18.31 1.03 -6.02
C ASP A 234 19.37 0.02 -6.47
N LYS A 235 20.60 0.23 -6.04
CA LYS A 235 21.72 -0.67 -6.34
C LYS A 235 21.61 -2.04 -5.63
N LYS A 236 20.81 -2.12 -4.57
CA LYS A 236 20.55 -3.36 -3.82
C LYS A 236 19.53 -4.26 -4.51
N ASP A 237 18.70 -3.69 -5.41
CA ASP A 237 17.72 -4.42 -6.22
C ASP A 237 18.14 -4.43 -7.70
N SER A 238 18.60 -5.58 -8.18
CA SER A 238 19.06 -5.74 -9.56
C SER A 238 17.98 -5.54 -10.60
N THR A 239 16.70 -5.58 -10.21
CA THR A 239 15.53 -5.37 -11.08
C THR A 239 15.06 -3.92 -11.09
N SER A 240 15.60 -3.08 -10.22
CA SER A 240 15.28 -1.66 -10.17
C SER A 240 15.75 -0.94 -11.45
N PHE A 241 14.92 -0.02 -11.95
CA PHE A 241 15.32 0.84 -13.06
C PHE A 241 16.52 1.71 -12.67
N LYS A 242 17.47 1.86 -13.62
CA LYS A 242 18.68 2.66 -13.40
C LYS A 242 18.45 4.16 -13.56
N GLN A 243 17.31 4.55 -14.16
CA GLN A 243 16.98 5.94 -14.44
C GLN A 243 16.18 6.56 -13.30
N GLU A 244 16.46 7.80 -13.01
CA GLU A 244 15.63 8.61 -12.11
C GLU A 244 14.19 8.70 -12.61
N ILE A 245 13.26 8.76 -11.67
CA ILE A 245 11.84 8.89 -11.96
C ILE A 245 11.46 10.36 -11.77
N PRO A 246 10.85 11.01 -12.75
CA PRO A 246 10.36 12.36 -12.57
C PRO A 246 9.32 12.45 -11.46
N ASN A 247 9.34 13.53 -10.68
CA ASN A 247 8.30 13.83 -9.72
C ASN A 247 6.96 13.94 -10.44
N ILE A 248 5.96 13.13 -10.01
CA ILE A 248 4.65 13.08 -10.66
C ILE A 248 3.63 14.06 -10.08
N ILE A 249 3.86 14.60 -8.88
CA ILE A 249 2.93 15.52 -8.22
C ILE A 249 2.58 16.75 -9.10
N PRO A 250 3.54 17.43 -9.76
CA PRO A 250 3.21 18.56 -10.64
C PRO A 250 2.32 18.21 -11.82
N GLN A 251 2.32 16.93 -12.24
CA GLN A 251 1.56 16.47 -13.40
C GLN A 251 0.08 16.18 -13.08
N LEU A 252 -0.31 16.09 -11.81
CA LEU A 252 -1.67 15.82 -11.39
C LEU A 252 -2.70 16.90 -11.79
N ASN A 253 -2.23 18.09 -12.11
CA ASN A 253 -3.07 19.21 -12.53
C ASN A 253 -3.05 19.42 -14.05
N ASN A 254 -2.47 18.51 -14.82
CA ASN A 254 -2.43 18.62 -16.27
C ASN A 254 -3.84 18.47 -16.85
N ASP A 255 -4.13 19.26 -17.88
CA ASP A 255 -5.35 19.12 -18.66
C ASP A 255 -5.36 17.75 -19.38
N ILE A 256 -6.51 17.09 -19.34
CA ILE A 256 -6.73 15.79 -19.97
C ILE A 256 -7.55 15.90 -21.27
N ALA A 257 -7.83 17.10 -21.76
CA ALA A 257 -8.70 17.36 -22.93
C ALA A 257 -8.25 16.63 -24.22
N ASN A 258 -7.02 16.13 -24.30
CA ASN A 258 -6.54 15.38 -25.46
C ASN A 258 -6.18 13.91 -25.13
N LEU A 259 -6.46 13.46 -23.91
CA LEU A 259 -6.22 12.09 -23.52
C LEU A 259 -7.17 11.17 -24.30
N LYS A 260 -6.63 10.09 -24.86
CA LYS A 260 -7.42 9.03 -25.48
C LYS A 260 -7.58 7.87 -24.51
N LEU A 261 -8.83 7.51 -24.21
CA LEU A 261 -9.17 6.34 -23.39
C LEU A 261 -9.60 5.21 -24.32
N GLY A 262 -8.84 4.13 -24.35
CA GLY A 262 -9.22 2.90 -25.04
C GLY A 262 -10.28 2.17 -24.19
N ILE A 263 -11.45 1.90 -24.80
CA ILE A 263 -12.55 1.20 -24.16
C ILE A 263 -12.85 -0.08 -24.91
N ASP A 264 -12.75 -1.23 -24.24
CA ASP A 264 -13.28 -2.50 -24.69
C ASP A 264 -14.44 -2.90 -23.79
N GLU A 265 -15.66 -2.63 -24.29
CA GLU A 265 -16.89 -2.89 -23.54
C GLU A 265 -17.09 -4.39 -23.28
N SER A 266 -16.69 -5.25 -24.21
CA SER A 266 -16.84 -6.70 -24.05
C SER A 266 -15.98 -7.20 -22.90
N TYR A 267 -14.76 -6.67 -22.77
CA TYR A 267 -13.80 -7.08 -21.74
C TYR A 267 -14.27 -6.72 -20.31
N PHE A 268 -14.76 -5.49 -20.09
CA PHE A 268 -15.15 -5.10 -18.72
C PHE A 268 -16.58 -5.45 -18.34
N LYS A 269 -17.47 -5.74 -19.33
CA LYS A 269 -18.86 -6.15 -19.07
C LYS A 269 -19.02 -7.65 -18.85
N GLN A 270 -18.19 -8.47 -19.48
CA GLN A 270 -18.35 -9.92 -19.43
C GLN A 270 -18.06 -10.48 -18.03
N GLY A 271 -19.08 -11.09 -17.40
CA GLY A 271 -18.95 -11.71 -16.08
C GLY A 271 -18.73 -10.73 -14.94
N THR A 272 -18.95 -9.44 -15.14
CA THR A 272 -18.78 -8.38 -14.14
C THR A 272 -20.12 -8.00 -13.53
N ASP A 273 -20.13 -7.75 -12.21
CA ASP A 273 -21.31 -7.28 -11.49
C ASP A 273 -21.88 -5.99 -12.12
N PRO A 274 -23.23 -5.90 -12.34
CA PRO A 274 -23.85 -4.74 -12.98
C PRO A 274 -23.57 -3.42 -12.25
N GLY A 275 -23.47 -3.41 -10.93
CA GLY A 275 -23.14 -2.21 -10.15
C GLY A 275 -21.73 -1.72 -10.45
N LEU A 276 -20.75 -2.64 -10.56
CA LEU A 276 -19.40 -2.31 -10.95
C LEU A 276 -19.33 -1.83 -12.40
N VAL A 277 -20.07 -2.45 -13.32
CA VAL A 277 -20.18 -1.98 -14.72
C VAL A 277 -20.69 -0.54 -14.74
N GLY A 278 -21.78 -0.23 -14.02
CA GLY A 278 -22.32 1.12 -13.94
C GLY A 278 -21.34 2.14 -13.37
N ALA A 279 -20.52 1.76 -12.38
CA ALA A 279 -19.48 2.62 -11.82
C ALA A 279 -18.37 2.91 -12.86
N ILE A 280 -17.97 1.91 -13.65
CA ILE A 280 -16.99 2.09 -14.74
C ILE A 280 -17.56 3.02 -15.81
N GLU A 281 -18.80 2.82 -16.24
CA GLU A 281 -19.47 3.67 -17.25
C GLU A 281 -19.61 5.12 -16.76
N SER A 282 -19.91 5.32 -15.48
CA SER A 282 -19.92 6.64 -14.86
C SER A 282 -18.55 7.31 -14.89
N ALA A 283 -17.48 6.57 -14.55
CA ALA A 283 -16.11 7.07 -14.60
C ALA A 283 -15.71 7.45 -16.04
N ILE A 284 -16.06 6.64 -17.05
CA ILE A 284 -15.84 6.96 -18.46
C ILE A 284 -16.52 8.29 -18.83
N SER A 285 -17.77 8.46 -18.45
CA SER A 285 -18.54 9.70 -18.69
C SER A 285 -17.90 10.92 -18.01
N ASP A 286 -17.32 10.74 -16.81
CA ASP A 286 -16.60 11.80 -16.11
C ASP A 286 -15.33 12.21 -16.88
N PHE A 287 -14.59 11.25 -17.41
CA PHE A 287 -13.42 11.55 -18.26
C PHE A 287 -13.81 12.30 -19.53
N GLU A 288 -14.91 11.92 -20.20
CA GLU A 288 -15.43 12.62 -21.38
C GLU A 288 -15.84 14.05 -21.04
N ARG A 289 -16.53 14.25 -19.91
CA ARG A 289 -16.91 15.57 -19.41
C ARG A 289 -15.70 16.46 -19.10
N LEU A 290 -14.58 15.86 -18.69
CA LEU A 290 -13.30 16.55 -18.49
C LEU A 290 -12.51 16.75 -19.80
N GLY A 291 -13.06 16.34 -20.96
CA GLY A 291 -12.50 16.58 -22.29
C GLY A 291 -11.65 15.45 -22.86
N ALA A 292 -11.52 14.31 -22.19
CA ALA A 292 -10.89 13.14 -22.77
C ALA A 292 -11.74 12.55 -23.89
N LYS A 293 -11.10 11.82 -24.81
CA LYS A 293 -11.77 11.18 -25.95
C LYS A 293 -11.76 9.67 -25.77
N THR A 294 -12.92 9.04 -25.78
CA THR A 294 -13.03 7.58 -25.82
C THR A 294 -12.72 7.04 -27.22
N VAL A 295 -12.05 5.91 -27.28
CA VAL A 295 -11.71 5.20 -28.50
C VAL A 295 -12.02 3.72 -28.28
N LYS A 296 -12.85 3.14 -29.16
CA LYS A 296 -13.12 1.70 -29.13
C LYS A 296 -11.84 0.93 -29.43
N VAL A 297 -11.48 0.01 -28.57
CA VAL A 297 -10.36 -0.91 -28.74
C VAL A 297 -10.85 -2.34 -28.50
N SER A 298 -10.05 -3.32 -28.92
CA SER A 298 -10.24 -4.72 -28.55
C SER A 298 -9.00 -5.18 -27.81
N MET A 299 -9.20 -5.70 -26.61
CA MET A 299 -8.14 -6.36 -25.87
C MET A 299 -7.71 -7.65 -26.62
N PRO A 300 -6.46 -8.10 -26.46
CA PRO A 300 -6.07 -9.40 -26.97
C PRO A 300 -7.02 -10.47 -26.48
N ASP A 301 -7.33 -11.41 -27.35
CA ASP A 301 -8.21 -12.54 -27.03
C ASP A 301 -7.55 -13.37 -25.92
N SER A 302 -8.08 -13.27 -24.71
CA SER A 302 -7.53 -13.93 -23.51
C SER A 302 -8.66 -14.31 -22.56
N ASP A 303 -8.76 -15.58 -22.23
CA ASP A 303 -9.63 -16.05 -21.16
C ASP A 303 -9.00 -15.70 -19.79
N PRO A 304 -9.70 -14.95 -18.92
CA PRO A 304 -9.21 -14.64 -17.58
C PRO A 304 -8.86 -15.89 -16.75
N MET A 305 -9.57 -17.00 -16.97
CA MET A 305 -9.29 -18.28 -16.29
C MET A 305 -8.01 -18.92 -16.82
N GLU A 306 -7.74 -18.81 -18.11
CA GLU A 306 -6.49 -19.29 -18.71
C GLU A 306 -5.30 -18.47 -18.18
N LEU A 307 -5.42 -17.15 -18.12
CA LEU A 307 -4.39 -16.27 -17.55
C LEU A 307 -4.10 -16.63 -16.07
N ARG A 308 -5.14 -16.91 -15.28
CA ARG A 308 -4.99 -17.38 -13.89
C ARG A 308 -4.26 -18.71 -13.84
N ASN A 309 -4.60 -19.67 -14.72
CA ASN A 309 -3.98 -20.99 -14.77
C ASN A 309 -2.50 -20.92 -15.19
N LEU A 310 -2.11 -19.92 -15.97
CA LEU A 310 -0.72 -19.65 -16.31
C LEU A 310 0.03 -18.93 -15.16
N TRP A 311 -0.65 -18.06 -14.44
CA TRP A 311 -0.08 -17.32 -13.31
C TRP A 311 0.26 -18.22 -12.11
N LEU A 312 -0.60 -19.20 -11.80
CA LEU A 312 -0.42 -20.11 -10.65
C LEU A 312 0.89 -20.90 -10.67
N PRO A 313 1.30 -21.56 -11.79
CA PRO A 313 2.58 -22.27 -11.84
C PRO A 313 3.78 -21.35 -11.65
N ILE A 314 3.75 -20.13 -12.22
CA ILE A 314 4.83 -19.16 -12.07
C ILE A 314 4.99 -18.76 -10.61
N THR A 315 3.89 -18.32 -10.00
CA THR A 315 3.90 -17.88 -8.59
C THR A 315 4.22 -19.02 -7.64
N GLY A 316 3.68 -20.22 -7.86
CA GLY A 316 3.97 -21.40 -7.05
C GLY A 316 5.45 -21.81 -7.11
N TYR A 317 6.05 -21.82 -8.28
CA TYR A 317 7.47 -22.13 -8.46
C TYR A 317 8.36 -21.07 -7.78
N GLU A 318 8.09 -19.79 -8.01
CA GLU A 318 8.89 -18.71 -7.45
C GLU A 318 8.69 -18.61 -5.92
N ALA A 319 7.48 -18.83 -5.39
CA ALA A 319 7.22 -18.92 -3.97
C ALA A 319 7.99 -20.06 -3.31
N ALA A 320 7.97 -21.25 -3.91
CA ALA A 320 8.74 -22.40 -3.39
C ALA A 320 10.25 -22.09 -3.33
N LYS A 321 10.78 -21.35 -4.30
CA LYS A 321 12.17 -20.88 -4.32
C LYS A 321 12.42 -19.83 -3.22
N ALA A 322 11.52 -18.87 -3.06
CA ALA A 322 11.63 -17.83 -2.03
C ALA A 322 11.60 -18.41 -0.61
N HIS A 323 10.86 -19.51 -0.41
CA HIS A 323 10.70 -20.20 0.87
C HIS A 323 11.59 -21.46 1.03
N ALA A 324 12.58 -21.67 0.16
CA ALA A 324 13.41 -22.88 0.14
C ALA A 324 14.13 -23.18 1.46
N GLN A 325 14.34 -22.19 2.34
CA GLN A 325 14.93 -22.38 3.67
C GLN A 325 13.97 -23.01 4.69
N SER A 326 12.68 -22.97 4.44
CA SER A 326 11.66 -23.48 5.35
C SER A 326 10.73 -24.51 4.70
N PHE A 327 10.65 -24.58 3.40
CA PHE A 327 9.82 -25.52 2.65
C PHE A 327 10.67 -26.57 1.93
N PRO A 328 10.32 -27.88 1.94
CA PRO A 328 9.11 -28.45 2.58
C PRO A 328 9.25 -28.83 4.06
N GLU A 329 10.43 -28.72 4.66
CA GLU A 329 10.78 -29.28 5.97
C GLU A 329 9.95 -28.68 7.13
N ARG A 330 9.40 -27.48 6.94
CA ARG A 330 8.56 -26.78 7.92
C ARG A 330 7.24 -26.30 7.26
N ALA A 331 6.60 -27.19 6.54
CA ALA A 331 5.36 -26.91 5.83
C ALA A 331 4.09 -27.02 6.70
N ASP A 332 4.22 -27.43 7.96
CA ASP A 332 3.15 -27.66 8.95
C ASP A 332 2.70 -26.40 9.71
#